data_84152a3b04ae82e9de90dead476f5993
#
_entry.id   84152a3b04ae82e9de90dead476f5993
#
_cell.length_a   1.000
_cell.length_b   1.000
_cell.length_c   1.000
_cell.angle_alpha   90.00
_cell.angle_beta   90.00
_cell.angle_gamma   90.00
#
_symmetry.space_group_name_H-M   'P 1'
#
loop_
_entity.id
_entity.type
_entity.pdbx_description
1 polymer ?
#
loop_
_entity_poly.entity_id
_entity_poly.type
_entity_poly.pdbx_seq_one_letter_code
_entity_poly.pdbx_strand_id
1 'polypeptide(L)'
;MKINKLFILAALSLSLVSCSDLFEPAQENNRSLDEIYEEPTYAQGLLGYAYAVLPYNTKSVTDVATDDAVSNDLSNSYLKMATGSWAANNDPMSKWTSCRASIQYLNIFLQEVDKVDWAKDKGAQQMFCESRKGEAYALRALNMYYLLMNHGGWTEDGQLLGVPNLTKPEDTSSDFNQPRATFQACLDQIYSDLDQAEQLLPLDYNDLTKSDPVPEKYTAMG
;
A
#
# COMPACT_ATOMS: atom_id res chain seq x y z
N MET A 1 46.99 -53.31 -1.70
CA MET A 1 47.21 -51.90 -1.27
C MET A 1 46.69 -50.84 -2.23
N LYS A 2 46.09 -51.19 -3.38
CA LYS A 2 45.46 -50.22 -4.31
C LYS A 2 43.96 -49.98 -4.05
N ILE A 3 43.26 -50.90 -3.39
CA ILE A 3 41.82 -50.83 -3.11
C ILE A 3 41.49 -49.77 -2.04
N ASN A 4 42.36 -49.61 -1.02
CA ASN A 4 42.12 -48.63 0.05
C ASN A 4 42.19 -47.17 -0.39
N LYS A 5 42.92 -46.86 -1.46
CA LYS A 5 42.97 -45.48 -2.01
C LYS A 5 41.70 -45.10 -2.76
N LEU A 6 41.08 -46.09 -3.43
CA LEU A 6 39.83 -45.89 -4.16
C LEU A 6 38.65 -45.64 -3.20
N PHE A 7 38.62 -46.36 -2.05
CA PHE A 7 37.62 -46.15 -1.02
C PHE A 7 37.74 -44.79 -0.31
N ILE A 8 38.97 -44.33 -0.10
CA ILE A 8 39.24 -43.00 0.50
C ILE A 8 38.84 -41.90 -0.47
N LEU A 9 39.06 -42.05 -1.79
CA LEU A 9 38.64 -41.08 -2.79
C LEU A 9 37.13 -41.04 -2.94
N ALA A 10 36.46 -42.19 -2.89
CA ALA A 10 34.98 -42.28 -2.92
C ALA A 10 34.33 -41.72 -1.64
N ALA A 11 34.92 -41.89 -0.48
CA ALA A 11 34.47 -41.31 0.78
C ALA A 11 34.66 -39.77 0.82
N LEU A 12 35.73 -39.24 0.20
CA LEU A 12 35.96 -37.80 0.11
C LEU A 12 35.02 -37.10 -0.89
N SER A 13 34.58 -37.81 -1.94
CA SER A 13 33.61 -37.23 -2.91
C SER A 13 32.16 -37.21 -2.39
N LEU A 14 31.83 -38.09 -1.42
CA LEU A 14 30.51 -38.04 -0.78
C LEU A 14 30.34 -36.93 0.27
N SER A 15 31.46 -36.40 0.80
CA SER A 15 31.43 -35.30 1.75
C SER A 15 31.28 -33.91 1.12
N LEU A 16 31.28 -33.81 -0.22
CA LEU A 16 31.08 -32.53 -0.94
C LEU A 16 29.64 -32.27 -1.34
N VAL A 17 28.70 -33.19 -1.05
CA VAL A 17 27.28 -32.90 -1.12
C VAL A 17 26.87 -32.26 0.22
N SER A 18 27.39 -31.09 0.47
CA SER A 18 26.94 -30.24 1.56
C SER A 18 25.52 -29.79 1.20
N CYS A 19 24.54 -30.17 2.02
CA CYS A 19 23.23 -29.59 1.96
C CYS A 19 23.38 -28.08 2.21
N SER A 20 23.23 -27.25 1.18
CA SER A 20 23.25 -25.79 1.30
C SER A 20 22.15 -25.30 2.26
N ASP A 21 21.04 -26.05 2.34
CA ASP A 21 19.90 -25.73 3.19
C ASP A 21 20.15 -25.90 4.71
N LEU A 22 21.22 -26.58 5.12
CA LEU A 22 21.45 -26.85 6.56
C LEU A 22 21.95 -25.61 7.32
N PHE A 23 22.46 -24.60 6.61
CA PHE A 23 23.03 -23.38 7.19
C PHE A 23 22.20 -22.11 6.87
N GLU A 24 21.13 -22.23 6.11
CA GLU A 24 20.18 -21.12 5.96
C GLU A 24 19.24 -21.15 7.17
N PRO A 25 19.30 -20.13 8.05
CA PRO A 25 18.32 -20.03 9.13
C PRO A 25 16.94 -19.93 8.50
N ALA A 26 15.99 -20.76 8.96
CA ALA A 26 14.62 -20.64 8.55
C ALA A 26 14.14 -19.20 8.81
N GLN A 27 13.79 -18.50 7.75
CA GLN A 27 13.28 -17.13 7.86
C GLN A 27 11.82 -17.19 8.32
N GLU A 28 11.60 -17.53 9.59
CA GLU A 28 10.25 -17.78 10.15
C GLU A 28 9.34 -16.54 10.10
N ASN A 29 9.91 -15.34 9.97
CA ASN A 29 9.15 -14.07 10.00
C ASN A 29 9.29 -13.22 8.73
N ASN A 30 9.96 -13.72 7.70
CA ASN A 30 10.15 -12.96 6.46
C ASN A 30 9.45 -13.73 5.33
N ARG A 31 8.26 -13.27 4.94
CA ARG A 31 7.52 -13.87 3.85
C ARG A 31 7.85 -13.17 2.54
N SER A 32 8.00 -13.92 1.47
CA SER A 32 8.24 -13.40 0.13
C SER A 32 6.95 -12.83 -0.47
N LEU A 33 7.08 -11.95 -1.47
CA LEU A 33 5.91 -11.46 -2.20
C LEU A 33 5.13 -12.58 -2.89
N ASP A 34 5.80 -13.69 -3.24
CA ASP A 34 5.16 -14.85 -3.88
C ASP A 34 4.15 -15.54 -2.94
N GLU A 35 4.37 -15.49 -1.62
CA GLU A 35 3.43 -16.05 -0.63
C GLU A 35 2.12 -15.25 -0.53
N ILE A 36 2.09 -14.00 -1.04
CA ILE A 36 0.86 -13.19 -1.13
C ILE A 36 -0.15 -13.85 -2.07
N TYR A 37 0.34 -14.57 -3.10
CA TYR A 37 -0.54 -15.23 -4.09
C TYR A 37 -1.18 -16.51 -3.58
N GLU A 38 -0.60 -17.11 -2.56
CA GLU A 38 -1.10 -18.36 -2.02
C GLU A 38 -2.19 -18.13 -0.97
N GLU A 39 -2.05 -17.08 -0.16
CA GLU A 39 -2.97 -16.80 0.95
C GLU A 39 -3.64 -15.41 0.85
N PRO A 40 -4.96 -15.34 0.58
CA PRO A 40 -5.73 -14.09 0.51
C PRO A 40 -5.58 -13.18 1.74
N THR A 41 -5.34 -13.76 2.92
CA THR A 41 -5.19 -13.03 4.18
C THR A 41 -4.01 -12.08 4.16
N TYR A 42 -2.89 -12.47 3.53
CA TYR A 42 -1.72 -11.60 3.41
C TYR A 42 -1.95 -10.48 2.41
N ALA A 43 -2.56 -10.78 1.28
CA ALA A 43 -2.93 -9.77 0.30
C ALA A 43 -3.88 -8.73 0.92
N GLN A 44 -4.87 -9.16 1.72
CA GLN A 44 -5.74 -8.27 2.48
C GLN A 44 -4.98 -7.42 3.50
N GLY A 45 -3.87 -7.90 4.04
CA GLY A 45 -3.03 -7.14 4.96
C GLY A 45 -2.48 -5.84 4.34
N LEU A 46 -2.19 -5.84 3.03
CA LEU A 46 -1.76 -4.63 2.31
C LEU A 46 -2.88 -3.59 2.24
N LEU A 47 -4.12 -4.02 1.97
CA LEU A 47 -5.29 -3.14 2.04
C LEU A 47 -5.57 -2.68 3.47
N GLY A 48 -5.43 -3.59 4.44
CA GLY A 48 -5.62 -3.31 5.86
C GLY A 48 -4.72 -2.18 6.35
N TYR A 49 -3.47 -2.14 5.91
CA TYR A 49 -2.57 -1.02 6.21
C TYR A 49 -3.11 0.31 5.68
N ALA A 50 -3.59 0.34 4.42
CA ALA A 50 -4.13 1.54 3.82
C ALA A 50 -5.36 2.07 4.58
N TYR A 51 -6.24 1.18 5.06
CA TYR A 51 -7.35 1.55 5.94
C TYR A 51 -6.87 2.07 7.30
N ALA A 52 -5.86 1.43 7.91
CA ALA A 52 -5.37 1.80 9.25
C ALA A 52 -4.75 3.21 9.29
N VAL A 53 -4.19 3.71 8.19
CA VAL A 53 -3.59 5.05 8.13
C VAL A 53 -4.56 6.15 7.74
N LEU A 54 -5.82 5.82 7.44
CA LEU A 54 -6.85 6.83 7.17
C LEU A 54 -7.07 7.72 8.41
N PRO A 55 -7.29 9.03 8.21
CA PRO A 55 -7.50 9.95 9.32
C PRO A 55 -8.92 9.81 9.89
N TYR A 56 -9.13 8.85 10.78
CA TYR A 56 -10.39 8.67 11.51
C TYR A 56 -10.54 9.67 12.68
N ASN A 57 -9.97 10.85 12.57
CA ASN A 57 -9.95 11.80 13.65
C ASN A 57 -11.36 12.30 13.99
N THR A 58 -11.87 11.81 15.12
CA THR A 58 -13.09 12.34 15.76
C THR A 58 -12.80 13.48 16.71
N LYS A 59 -11.52 13.83 16.95
CA LYS A 59 -11.10 14.91 17.85
C LYS A 59 -10.51 16.03 17.02
N SER A 60 -11.11 17.21 17.13
CA SER A 60 -10.58 18.43 16.54
C SER A 60 -9.40 18.92 17.38
N VAL A 61 -8.20 18.42 17.06
CA VAL A 61 -6.95 18.94 17.66
C VAL A 61 -6.41 20.12 16.88
N THR A 62 -6.94 20.37 15.68
CA THR A 62 -6.55 21.47 14.79
C THR A 62 -6.98 22.83 15.29
N ASP A 63 -8.03 22.89 16.13
CA ASP A 63 -8.53 24.13 16.71
C ASP A 63 -7.47 24.85 17.56
N VAL A 64 -6.49 24.08 18.09
CA VAL A 64 -5.34 24.64 18.82
C VAL A 64 -4.42 25.48 17.92
N ALA A 65 -4.51 25.31 16.59
CA ALA A 65 -3.79 26.14 15.63
C ALA A 65 -4.50 27.46 15.30
N THR A 66 -5.69 27.68 15.85
CA THR A 66 -6.54 28.85 15.64
C THR A 66 -6.69 29.64 16.94
N ASP A 67 -7.56 30.65 16.93
CA ASP A 67 -7.96 31.44 18.11
C ASP A 67 -9.12 30.80 18.91
N ASP A 68 -9.71 29.71 18.40
CA ASP A 68 -10.84 29.02 19.03
C ASP A 68 -10.44 28.16 20.24
N ALA A 69 -9.18 27.70 20.29
CA ALA A 69 -8.71 26.83 21.37
C ALA A 69 -7.23 27.06 21.70
N VAL A 70 -6.87 26.73 22.94
CA VAL A 70 -5.47 26.76 23.38
C VAL A 70 -5.10 25.47 24.13
N SER A 71 -3.88 24.99 23.94
CA SER A 71 -3.34 23.86 24.68
C SER A 71 -2.48 24.35 25.84
N ASN A 72 -2.56 23.65 26.99
CA ASN A 72 -1.61 23.83 28.11
C ASN A 72 -0.29 23.05 27.88
N ASP A 73 -0.21 22.24 26.86
CA ASP A 73 1.01 21.54 26.42
C ASP A 73 1.80 22.43 25.47
N LEU A 74 2.87 23.05 25.97
CA LEU A 74 3.76 23.91 25.18
C LEU A 74 4.52 23.16 24.09
N SER A 75 4.56 21.84 24.13
CA SER A 75 5.16 21.00 23.09
C SER A 75 4.19 20.71 21.94
N ASN A 76 2.91 21.02 22.08
CA ASN A 76 1.87 20.77 21.09
C ASN A 76 2.21 21.44 19.75
N SER A 77 2.27 20.62 18.69
CA SER A 77 2.69 21.07 17.36
C SER A 77 1.71 22.07 16.72
N TYR A 78 0.41 21.95 16.99
CA TYR A 78 -0.60 22.90 16.52
C TYR A 78 -0.51 24.24 17.25
N LEU A 79 -0.21 24.23 18.56
CA LEU A 79 0.07 25.46 19.29
C LEU A 79 1.30 26.18 18.74
N LYS A 80 2.35 25.44 18.36
CA LYS A 80 3.53 26.01 17.69
C LYS A 80 3.18 26.67 16.36
N MET A 81 2.24 26.09 15.60
CA MET A 81 1.72 26.73 14.38
C MET A 81 1.04 28.06 14.69
N ALA A 82 0.12 28.09 15.65
CA ALA A 82 -0.59 29.30 16.07
C ALA A 82 0.34 30.41 16.55
N THR A 83 1.49 30.07 17.13
CA THR A 83 2.51 31.03 17.61
C THR A 83 3.59 31.35 16.57
N GLY A 84 3.39 30.99 15.29
CA GLY A 84 4.28 31.37 14.19
C GLY A 84 5.47 30.43 13.96
N SER A 85 5.48 29.26 14.59
CA SER A 85 6.54 28.25 14.41
C SER A 85 6.23 27.25 13.31
N TRP A 86 5.55 27.67 12.26
CA TRP A 86 5.32 26.83 11.07
C TRP A 86 6.65 26.69 10.29
N ALA A 87 7.09 25.46 10.08
CA ALA A 87 8.30 25.15 9.33
C ALA A 87 8.24 23.74 8.77
N ALA A 88 9.08 23.43 7.79
CA ALA A 88 9.14 22.09 7.18
C ALA A 88 9.39 20.94 8.20
N ASN A 89 10.05 21.24 9.32
CA ASN A 89 10.28 20.31 10.41
C ASN A 89 9.20 20.35 11.50
N ASN A 90 8.17 21.17 11.36
CA ASN A 90 7.03 21.27 12.26
C ASN A 90 5.75 21.46 11.45
N ASP A 91 5.37 20.41 10.71
CA ASP A 91 4.11 20.32 9.99
C ASP A 91 3.26 19.18 10.58
N PRO A 92 2.41 19.49 11.58
CA PRO A 92 1.57 18.49 12.25
C PRO A 92 0.47 17.95 11.34
N MET A 93 0.20 18.60 10.21
CA MET A 93 -0.77 18.17 9.21
C MET A 93 -0.19 17.24 8.16
N SER A 94 1.15 17.13 8.09
CA SER A 94 1.82 16.30 7.09
C SER A 94 1.31 14.86 7.09
N LYS A 95 0.96 14.38 5.92
CA LYS A 95 0.59 12.99 5.65
C LYS A 95 1.63 12.27 4.78
N TRP A 96 2.79 12.90 4.56
CA TRP A 96 3.78 12.42 3.61
C TRP A 96 4.15 10.95 3.83
N THR A 97 4.64 10.61 5.00
CA THR A 97 5.14 9.26 5.30
C THR A 97 4.03 8.22 5.24
N SER A 98 2.90 8.48 5.90
CA SER A 98 1.79 7.50 5.97
C SER A 98 1.12 7.27 4.62
N CYS A 99 0.81 8.34 3.88
CA CYS A 99 0.15 8.21 2.58
C CYS A 99 1.10 7.63 1.52
N ARG A 100 2.40 8.00 1.53
CA ARG A 100 3.39 7.40 0.63
C ARG A 100 3.56 5.90 0.87
N ALA A 101 3.67 5.47 2.13
CA ALA A 101 3.73 4.05 2.47
C ALA A 101 2.44 3.32 2.05
N SER A 102 1.27 3.93 2.28
CA SER A 102 -0.01 3.36 1.85
C SER A 102 -0.07 3.18 0.33
N ILE A 103 0.30 4.20 -0.44
CA ILE A 103 0.35 4.13 -1.91
C ILE A 103 1.31 3.04 -2.38
N GLN A 104 2.46 2.88 -1.75
CA GLN A 104 3.41 1.80 -2.06
C GLN A 104 2.78 0.41 -1.86
N TYR A 105 2.14 0.16 -0.72
CA TYR A 105 1.47 -1.12 -0.47
C TYR A 105 0.28 -1.36 -1.41
N LEU A 106 -0.48 -0.32 -1.73
CA LEU A 106 -1.58 -0.42 -2.69
C LEU A 106 -1.07 -0.71 -4.10
N ASN A 107 0.06 -0.12 -4.51
CA ASN A 107 0.68 -0.42 -5.79
C ASN A 107 1.16 -1.88 -5.87
N ILE A 108 1.78 -2.40 -4.80
CA ILE A 108 2.16 -3.82 -4.71
C ILE A 108 0.90 -4.68 -4.81
N PHE A 109 -0.15 -4.36 -4.05
CA PHE A 109 -1.40 -5.09 -4.08
C PHE A 109 -2.01 -5.12 -5.49
N LEU A 110 -2.11 -3.96 -6.16
CA LEU A 110 -2.68 -3.86 -7.51
C LEU A 110 -1.87 -4.63 -8.57
N GLN A 111 -0.56 -4.77 -8.37
CA GLN A 111 0.28 -5.57 -9.26
C GLN A 111 0.02 -7.07 -9.09
N GLU A 112 -0.34 -7.52 -7.89
CA GLU A 112 -0.32 -8.92 -7.50
C GLU A 112 -1.72 -9.54 -7.35
N VAL A 113 -2.75 -8.73 -7.16
CA VAL A 113 -4.12 -9.14 -6.79
C VAL A 113 -4.76 -10.15 -7.73
N ASP A 114 -4.41 -10.13 -9.02
CA ASP A 114 -4.91 -11.08 -10.03
C ASP A 114 -4.36 -12.49 -9.87
N LYS A 115 -3.27 -12.65 -9.11
CA LYS A 115 -2.62 -13.93 -8.88
C LYS A 115 -3.08 -14.60 -7.58
N VAL A 116 -3.85 -13.88 -6.76
CA VAL A 116 -4.33 -14.36 -5.45
C VAL A 116 -5.51 -15.30 -5.63
N ASP A 117 -5.47 -16.45 -4.99
CA ASP A 117 -6.56 -17.44 -4.97
C ASP A 117 -7.62 -17.06 -3.92
N TRP A 118 -8.50 -16.11 -4.24
CA TRP A 118 -9.52 -15.58 -3.34
C TRP A 118 -10.60 -16.61 -3.00
N ALA A 119 -10.98 -17.47 -3.95
CA ALA A 119 -12.01 -18.48 -3.78
C ALA A 119 -11.84 -19.62 -4.78
N LYS A 120 -12.36 -20.81 -4.43
CA LYS A 120 -12.37 -21.99 -5.33
C LYS A 120 -13.37 -21.86 -6.46
N ASP A 121 -14.50 -21.24 -6.21
CA ASP A 121 -15.52 -20.95 -7.23
C ASP A 121 -15.06 -19.78 -8.10
N LYS A 122 -15.15 -19.94 -9.42
CA LYS A 122 -14.63 -18.94 -10.37
C LYS A 122 -15.37 -17.60 -10.31
N GLY A 123 -16.70 -17.65 -10.12
CA GLY A 123 -17.50 -16.43 -10.01
C GLY A 123 -17.16 -15.67 -8.73
N ALA A 124 -17.05 -16.40 -7.60
CA ALA A 124 -16.61 -15.81 -6.34
C ALA A 124 -15.17 -15.29 -6.41
N GLN A 125 -14.25 -16.03 -7.05
CA GLN A 125 -12.87 -15.60 -7.30
C GLN A 125 -12.83 -14.24 -8.00
N GLN A 126 -13.56 -14.10 -9.11
CA GLN A 126 -13.58 -12.86 -9.85
C GLN A 126 -14.23 -11.73 -9.07
N MET A 127 -15.36 -11.98 -8.41
CA MET A 127 -16.03 -11.00 -7.57
C MET A 127 -15.11 -10.44 -6.48
N PHE A 128 -14.41 -11.30 -5.75
CA PHE A 128 -13.49 -10.86 -4.72
C PHE A 128 -12.31 -10.10 -5.32
N CYS A 129 -11.72 -10.57 -6.41
CA CYS A 129 -10.63 -9.90 -7.08
C CYS A 129 -11.02 -8.49 -7.54
N GLU A 130 -12.15 -8.33 -8.23
CA GLU A 130 -12.66 -7.04 -8.70
C GLU A 130 -12.98 -6.09 -7.53
N SER A 131 -13.69 -6.60 -6.51
CA SER A 131 -14.02 -5.80 -5.33
C SER A 131 -12.76 -5.29 -4.61
N ARG A 132 -11.76 -6.15 -4.40
CA ARG A 132 -10.50 -5.76 -3.73
C ARG A 132 -9.66 -4.81 -4.58
N LYS A 133 -9.66 -4.96 -5.91
CA LYS A 133 -9.07 -3.96 -6.82
C LYS A 133 -9.75 -2.61 -6.69
N GLY A 134 -11.09 -2.60 -6.70
CA GLY A 134 -11.86 -1.36 -6.55
C GLY A 134 -11.54 -0.65 -5.23
N GLU A 135 -11.46 -1.41 -4.12
CA GLU A 135 -11.04 -0.86 -2.83
C GLU A 135 -9.62 -0.25 -2.91
N ALA A 136 -8.68 -0.96 -3.54
CA ALA A 136 -7.30 -0.48 -3.66
C ALA A 136 -7.20 0.82 -4.46
N TYR A 137 -7.92 0.93 -5.57
CA TYR A 137 -7.99 2.15 -6.36
C TYR A 137 -8.60 3.30 -5.57
N ALA A 138 -9.74 3.09 -4.90
CA ALA A 138 -10.37 4.11 -4.07
C ALA A 138 -9.46 4.61 -2.94
N LEU A 139 -8.78 3.68 -2.25
CA LEU A 139 -7.83 4.02 -1.19
C LEU A 139 -6.61 4.76 -1.73
N ARG A 140 -6.10 4.40 -2.92
CA ARG A 140 -4.99 5.11 -3.56
C ARG A 140 -5.37 6.53 -3.94
N ALA A 141 -6.53 6.72 -4.53
CA ALA A 141 -7.08 8.04 -4.83
C ALA A 141 -7.19 8.90 -3.57
N LEU A 142 -7.73 8.34 -2.47
CA LEU A 142 -7.89 9.05 -1.21
C LEU A 142 -6.54 9.44 -0.58
N ASN A 143 -5.56 8.53 -0.58
CA ASN A 143 -4.22 8.83 -0.08
C ASN A 143 -3.51 9.89 -0.94
N MET A 144 -3.67 9.83 -2.27
CA MET A 144 -3.15 10.85 -3.17
C MET A 144 -3.82 12.22 -2.94
N TYR A 145 -5.13 12.24 -2.69
CA TYR A 145 -5.85 13.46 -2.33
C TYR A 145 -5.28 14.10 -1.06
N TYR A 146 -5.04 13.30 0.00
CA TYR A 146 -4.43 13.83 1.23
C TYR A 146 -3.02 14.37 1.01
N LEU A 147 -2.21 13.70 0.18
CA LEU A 147 -0.88 14.20 -0.19
C LEU A 147 -1.00 15.52 -0.96
N LEU A 148 -1.88 15.58 -1.95
CA LEU A 148 -2.07 16.77 -2.79
C LEU A 148 -2.56 17.96 -1.96
N MET A 149 -3.53 17.73 -1.06
CA MET A 149 -4.08 18.77 -0.20
C MET A 149 -3.05 19.37 0.78
N ASN A 150 -2.14 18.52 1.31
CA ASN A 150 -1.18 18.97 2.32
C ASN A 150 0.16 19.43 1.73
N HIS A 151 0.53 18.95 0.55
CA HIS A 151 1.86 19.16 -0.01
C HIS A 151 1.87 19.76 -1.43
N GLY A 152 0.69 19.92 -2.07
CA GLY A 152 0.52 20.63 -3.33
C GLY A 152 0.57 22.14 -3.13
N GLY A 153 0.92 22.89 -4.16
CA GLY A 153 0.89 24.35 -4.09
C GLY A 153 1.76 25.06 -5.12
N TRP A 154 1.69 26.39 -5.08
CA TRP A 154 2.45 27.26 -5.96
C TRP A 154 3.93 27.29 -5.58
N THR A 155 4.78 27.27 -6.59
CA THR A 155 6.22 27.49 -6.44
C THR A 155 6.53 29.00 -6.57
N GLU A 156 7.73 29.40 -6.22
CA GLU A 156 8.17 30.80 -6.31
C GLU A 156 8.18 31.33 -7.76
N ASP A 157 8.40 30.44 -8.74
CA ASP A 157 8.37 30.75 -10.17
C ASP A 157 6.96 30.68 -10.79
N GLY A 158 5.91 30.53 -9.95
CA GLY A 158 4.53 30.61 -10.37
C GLY A 158 3.98 29.32 -11.00
N GLN A 159 4.60 28.18 -10.79
CA GLN A 159 4.06 26.88 -11.21
C GLN A 159 3.18 26.28 -10.12
N LEU A 160 2.03 25.73 -10.49
CA LEU A 160 1.18 24.98 -9.57
C LEU A 160 1.55 23.50 -9.65
N LEU A 161 2.29 23.02 -8.64
CA LEU A 161 2.76 21.65 -8.56
C LEU A 161 2.00 20.85 -7.50
N GLY A 162 1.83 19.57 -7.80
CA GLY A 162 1.31 18.56 -6.89
C GLY A 162 2.42 17.84 -6.12
N VAL A 163 2.34 16.52 -6.10
CA VAL A 163 3.30 15.59 -5.49
C VAL A 163 3.80 14.61 -6.55
N PRO A 164 4.85 13.82 -6.29
CA PRO A 164 5.24 12.74 -7.20
C PRO A 164 4.07 11.77 -7.40
N ASN A 165 3.76 11.48 -8.67
CA ASN A 165 2.62 10.65 -9.05
C ASN A 165 3.06 9.20 -9.23
N LEU A 166 2.98 8.39 -8.16
CA LEU A 166 3.47 7.02 -8.11
C LEU A 166 2.33 6.02 -8.27
N THR A 167 2.29 5.37 -9.43
CA THR A 167 1.26 4.39 -9.79
C THR A 167 1.79 2.96 -9.90
N LYS A 168 3.09 2.77 -9.60
CA LYS A 168 3.77 1.47 -9.60
C LYS A 168 4.53 1.28 -8.29
N PRO A 169 4.75 0.01 -7.86
CA PRO A 169 5.61 -0.25 -6.72
C PRO A 169 7.02 0.30 -6.96
N GLU A 170 7.60 0.88 -5.92
CA GLU A 170 9.02 1.24 -5.89
C GLU A 170 9.82 0.08 -5.27
N ASP A 171 11.00 -0.18 -5.80
CA ASP A 171 11.96 -1.16 -5.30
C ASP A 171 13.33 -0.52 -5.10
N THR A 172 14.33 -1.31 -4.71
CA THR A 172 15.69 -0.83 -4.44
C THR A 172 16.40 -0.24 -5.66
N SER A 173 15.89 -0.47 -6.87
CA SER A 173 16.42 0.09 -8.13
C SER A 173 15.70 1.36 -8.57
N SER A 174 14.63 1.73 -7.88
CA SER A 174 13.81 2.89 -8.22
C SER A 174 14.52 4.20 -7.91
N ASP A 175 14.27 5.22 -8.75
CA ASP A 175 14.71 6.58 -8.45
C ASP A 175 13.78 7.21 -7.41
N PHE A 176 14.25 7.35 -6.18
CA PHE A 176 13.49 7.95 -5.08
C PHE A 176 13.42 9.48 -5.14
N ASN A 177 14.20 10.14 -6.03
CA ASN A 177 14.17 11.60 -6.25
C ASN A 177 13.18 11.97 -7.35
N GLN A 178 11.96 11.45 -7.28
CA GLN A 178 10.93 11.76 -8.25
C GLN A 178 10.55 13.25 -8.21
N PRO A 179 10.50 13.94 -9.36
CA PRO A 179 10.04 15.32 -9.42
C PRO A 179 8.56 15.42 -9.05
N ARG A 180 8.14 16.57 -8.55
CA ARG A 180 6.73 16.88 -8.36
C ARG A 180 6.02 16.90 -9.71
N ALA A 181 4.88 16.20 -9.81
CA ALA A 181 4.00 16.33 -10.95
C ALA A 181 3.25 17.67 -10.92
N THR A 182 2.63 18.07 -12.02
CA THR A 182 1.69 19.20 -12.01
C THR A 182 0.50 18.87 -11.11
N PHE A 183 -0.12 19.89 -10.52
CA PHE A 183 -1.33 19.71 -9.72
C PHE A 183 -2.44 19.01 -10.52
N GLN A 184 -2.60 19.42 -11.79
CA GLN A 184 -3.58 18.80 -12.68
C GLN A 184 -3.29 17.32 -12.93
N ALA A 185 -2.04 16.93 -13.17
CA ALA A 185 -1.70 15.51 -13.34
C ALA A 185 -1.99 14.65 -12.11
N CYS A 186 -1.88 15.23 -10.90
CA CYS A 186 -2.30 14.54 -9.67
C CYS A 186 -3.82 14.39 -9.59
N LEU A 187 -4.59 15.42 -9.98
CA LEU A 187 -6.05 15.34 -10.05
C LEU A 187 -6.50 14.30 -11.09
N ASP A 188 -5.90 14.31 -12.28
CA ASP A 188 -6.21 13.36 -13.33
C ASP A 188 -5.98 11.91 -12.87
N GLN A 189 -4.91 11.67 -12.10
CA GLN A 189 -4.66 10.35 -11.51
C GLN A 189 -5.69 9.99 -10.44
N ILE A 190 -6.07 10.94 -9.57
CA ILE A 190 -7.12 10.71 -8.57
C ILE A 190 -8.43 10.32 -9.25
N TYR A 191 -8.85 11.06 -10.27
CA TYR A 191 -10.07 10.75 -11.02
C TYR A 191 -9.97 9.42 -11.74
N SER A 192 -8.84 9.11 -12.38
CA SER A 192 -8.62 7.81 -13.04
C SER A 192 -8.76 6.65 -12.06
N ASP A 193 -8.23 6.76 -10.85
CA ASP A 193 -8.35 5.73 -9.82
C ASP A 193 -9.81 5.62 -9.31
N LEU A 194 -10.51 6.74 -9.15
CA LEU A 194 -11.94 6.73 -8.76
C LEU A 194 -12.82 6.10 -9.84
N ASP A 195 -12.56 6.38 -11.12
CA ASP A 195 -13.27 5.76 -12.24
C ASP A 195 -13.06 4.23 -12.27
N GLN A 196 -11.85 3.75 -11.98
CA GLN A 196 -11.58 2.33 -11.83
C GLN A 196 -12.32 1.73 -10.62
N ALA A 197 -12.32 2.43 -9.50
CA ALA A 197 -13.04 1.99 -8.31
C ALA A 197 -14.55 1.89 -8.55
N GLU A 198 -15.16 2.89 -9.21
CA GLU A 198 -16.58 2.90 -9.54
C GLU A 198 -17.00 1.71 -10.43
N GLN A 199 -16.14 1.34 -11.39
CA GLN A 199 -16.42 0.21 -12.28
C GLN A 199 -16.33 -1.15 -11.58
N LEU A 200 -15.50 -1.28 -10.56
CA LEU A 200 -15.16 -2.54 -9.91
C LEU A 200 -15.93 -2.80 -8.62
N LEU A 201 -16.27 -1.73 -7.88
CA LEU A 201 -16.99 -1.85 -6.61
C LEU A 201 -18.46 -2.15 -6.83
N PRO A 202 -19.10 -2.95 -5.95
CA PRO A 202 -20.55 -3.11 -5.95
C PRO A 202 -21.24 -1.80 -5.52
N LEU A 203 -22.43 -1.55 -6.04
CA LEU A 203 -23.23 -0.37 -5.67
C LEU A 203 -23.72 -0.41 -4.22
N ASP A 204 -23.91 -1.60 -3.66
CA ASP A 204 -24.39 -1.80 -2.30
C ASP A 204 -23.58 -2.90 -1.61
N TYR A 205 -23.11 -2.62 -0.41
CA TYR A 205 -22.43 -3.61 0.45
C TYR A 205 -23.31 -4.84 0.73
N ASN A 206 -24.64 -4.68 0.78
CA ASN A 206 -25.57 -5.78 0.96
C ASN A 206 -25.50 -6.83 -0.17
N ASP A 207 -25.05 -6.46 -1.35
CA ASP A 207 -24.89 -7.41 -2.45
C ASP A 207 -23.79 -8.45 -2.18
N LEU A 208 -22.85 -8.12 -1.30
CA LEU A 208 -21.76 -9.02 -0.87
C LEU A 208 -22.11 -9.85 0.38
N THR A 209 -23.15 -9.48 1.12
CA THR A 209 -23.48 -10.08 2.43
C THR A 209 -24.77 -10.89 2.44
N LYS A 210 -25.51 -10.94 1.34
CA LYS A 210 -26.74 -11.76 1.20
C LYS A 210 -26.40 -13.25 1.21
N SER A 211 -27.40 -14.06 1.51
CA SER A 211 -27.30 -15.53 1.53
C SER A 211 -26.89 -16.14 0.18
N ASP A 212 -27.02 -15.40 -0.90
CA ASP A 212 -26.39 -15.68 -2.20
C ASP A 212 -25.41 -14.55 -2.50
N PRO A 213 -24.16 -14.69 -2.05
CA PRO A 213 -23.18 -13.60 -2.05
C PRO A 213 -22.59 -13.30 -3.44
N VAL A 214 -22.84 -14.13 -4.46
CA VAL A 214 -22.28 -13.95 -5.79
C VAL A 214 -23.32 -13.26 -6.69
N PRO A 215 -23.09 -11.99 -7.08
CA PRO A 215 -23.99 -11.28 -8.00
C PRO A 215 -24.16 -12.02 -9.33
N GLU A 216 -25.32 -11.83 -9.98
CA GLU A 216 -25.70 -12.52 -11.22
C GLU A 216 -24.62 -12.42 -12.32
N LYS A 217 -23.94 -11.28 -12.44
CA LYS A 217 -22.85 -11.07 -13.41
C LYS A 217 -21.70 -12.09 -13.28
N TYR A 218 -21.51 -12.71 -12.10
CA TYR A 218 -20.46 -13.69 -11.86
C TYR A 218 -20.96 -15.14 -11.87
N THR A 219 -22.25 -15.38 -11.63
CA THR A 219 -22.81 -16.74 -11.61
C THR A 219 -22.77 -17.43 -12.96
N ALA A 220 -22.75 -16.66 -14.06
CA ALA A 220 -22.66 -17.18 -15.43
C ALA A 220 -21.24 -17.63 -15.83
N MET A 221 -20.24 -17.48 -14.95
CA MET A 221 -18.81 -17.75 -15.23
C MET A 221 -18.37 -19.13 -14.73
N GLY A 222 -19.26 -19.89 -14.11
CA GLY A 222 -19.04 -21.24 -13.56
C GLY A 222 -19.01 -22.37 -14.58
#